data_8958af54e53c90ee03472bd6ce658b8c
#
_entry.id   8958af54e53c90ee03472bd6ce658b8c
#
_cell.length_a   1.000
_cell.length_b   1.000
_cell.length_c   1.000
_cell.angle_alpha   90.00
_cell.angle_beta   90.00
_cell.angle_gamma   90.00
#
_symmetry.space_group_name_H-M   'P 1'
#
loop_
_entity.id
_entity.type
_entity.pdbx_description
1 polymer ?
#
loop_
_entity_poly.entity_id
_entity_poly.type
_entity_poly.pdbx_seq_one_letter_code
_entity_poly.pdbx_strand_id
1 'polypeptide(L)'
;MKATEDISWLGAFFHSVSARTAGFSTYSIGNFTNAGLFILIMLMFVGASPGSTGGGIKTSTFFVLVQSIRSLVTKKNFEAFRRSIPADRISKAYVITLLSILVVCTATFLLCILEPGLNFIQILFEVVSAFGTVGLSTGITPD
;
A
#
# COMPACT_ATOMS: atom_id res chain seq x y z
N MET A 1 -27.77 14.52 -4.74
CA MET A 1 -27.67 13.05 -4.60
C MET A 1 -26.69 12.58 -5.68
N LYS A 2 -25.42 12.29 -5.31
CA LYS A 2 -24.48 11.63 -6.23
C LYS A 2 -24.89 10.15 -6.26
N ALA A 3 -25.22 9.66 -7.45
CA ALA A 3 -25.46 8.24 -7.65
C ALA A 3 -24.18 7.50 -7.26
N THR A 4 -24.25 6.68 -6.23
CA THR A 4 -23.28 5.62 -5.99
C THR A 4 -23.45 4.68 -7.17
N GLU A 5 -22.53 4.74 -8.14
CA GLU A 5 -22.43 3.66 -9.12
C GLU A 5 -22.25 2.39 -8.32
N ASP A 6 -23.21 1.46 -8.47
CA ASP A 6 -23.13 0.17 -7.81
C ASP A 6 -21.91 -0.57 -8.38
N ILE A 7 -20.82 -0.53 -7.63
CA ILE A 7 -19.59 -1.21 -8.00
C ILE A 7 -19.89 -2.70 -8.00
N SER A 8 -19.89 -3.31 -9.17
CA SER A 8 -20.10 -4.75 -9.29
C SER A 8 -18.97 -5.49 -8.54
N TRP A 9 -19.29 -6.69 -8.01
CA TRP A 9 -18.31 -7.57 -7.36
C TRP A 9 -17.06 -7.76 -8.21
N LEU A 10 -17.23 -7.90 -9.52
CA LEU A 10 -16.15 -8.04 -10.49
C LEU A 10 -15.31 -6.75 -10.59
N GLY A 11 -15.94 -5.58 -10.53
CA GLY A 11 -15.25 -4.29 -10.50
C GLY A 11 -14.41 -4.11 -9.23
N ALA A 12 -14.94 -4.48 -8.06
CA ALA A 12 -14.20 -4.43 -6.81
C ALA A 12 -12.98 -5.38 -6.83
N PHE A 13 -13.15 -6.59 -7.37
CA PHE A 13 -12.07 -7.54 -7.56
C PHE A 13 -11.02 -7.00 -8.53
N PHE A 14 -11.43 -6.43 -9.67
CA PHE A 14 -10.54 -5.83 -10.65
C PHE A 14 -9.68 -4.72 -10.02
N HIS A 15 -10.28 -3.80 -9.27
CA HIS A 15 -9.54 -2.74 -8.58
C HIS A 15 -8.59 -3.27 -7.52
N SER A 16 -8.95 -4.32 -6.80
CA SER A 16 -8.07 -4.97 -5.83
C SER A 16 -6.81 -5.55 -6.49
N VAL A 17 -6.96 -6.15 -7.68
CA VAL A 17 -5.83 -6.68 -8.46
C VAL A 17 -5.03 -5.54 -9.08
N SER A 18 -5.71 -4.54 -9.65
CA SER A 18 -5.09 -3.37 -10.29
C SER A 18 -4.24 -2.53 -9.30
N ALA A 19 -4.65 -2.47 -8.03
CA ALA A 19 -3.90 -1.82 -6.96
C ALA A 19 -2.51 -2.43 -6.71
N ARG A 20 -2.23 -3.61 -7.24
CA ARG A 20 -0.91 -4.25 -7.18
C ARG A 20 -0.07 -3.96 -8.43
N THR A 21 0.24 -2.69 -8.67
CA THR A 21 1.15 -2.20 -9.72
C THR A 21 0.65 -2.32 -11.17
N ALA A 22 -0.65 -2.52 -11.42
CA ALA A 22 -1.22 -2.52 -12.76
C ALA A 22 -1.70 -1.12 -13.21
N GLY A 23 -2.24 -0.31 -12.28
CA GLY A 23 -2.57 1.10 -12.52
C GLY A 23 -3.81 1.36 -13.39
N PHE A 24 -4.58 0.34 -13.72
CA PHE A 24 -5.79 0.51 -14.53
C PHE A 24 -7.01 0.71 -13.64
N SER A 25 -7.84 1.72 -13.95
CA SER A 25 -9.12 1.94 -13.30
C SER A 25 -10.25 1.88 -14.32
N THR A 26 -11.32 1.15 -14.00
CA THR A 26 -12.55 1.10 -14.79
C THR A 26 -13.62 2.04 -14.24
N TYR A 27 -13.48 2.47 -12.99
CA TYR A 27 -14.37 3.41 -12.30
C TYR A 27 -13.58 4.60 -11.80
N SER A 28 -14.23 5.76 -11.69
CA SER A 28 -13.63 6.94 -11.07
C SER A 28 -13.34 6.68 -9.59
N ILE A 29 -12.06 6.64 -9.23
CA ILE A 29 -11.60 6.35 -7.85
C ILE A 29 -12.08 7.43 -6.87
N GLY A 30 -12.30 8.66 -7.36
CA GLY A 30 -12.87 9.75 -6.56
C GLY A 30 -14.27 9.48 -5.99
N ASN A 31 -15.00 8.50 -6.51
CA ASN A 31 -16.33 8.09 -6.01
C ASN A 31 -16.28 7.02 -4.91
N PHE A 32 -15.10 6.48 -4.61
CA PHE A 32 -14.96 5.49 -3.54
C PHE A 32 -15.16 6.13 -2.17
N THR A 33 -15.69 5.33 -1.24
CA THR A 33 -15.79 5.75 0.16
C THR A 33 -14.39 5.84 0.78
N ASN A 34 -14.25 6.66 1.83
CA ASN A 34 -12.97 6.78 2.56
C ASN A 34 -12.45 5.42 3.05
N ALA A 35 -13.35 4.50 3.44
CA ALA A 35 -12.99 3.15 3.83
C ALA A 35 -12.44 2.34 2.65
N GLY A 36 -13.05 2.47 1.46
CA GLY A 36 -12.57 1.83 0.23
C GLY A 36 -11.19 2.35 -0.19
N LEU A 37 -10.99 3.67 -0.15
CA LEU A 37 -9.69 4.29 -0.41
C LEU A 37 -8.63 3.80 0.57
N PHE A 38 -8.96 3.70 1.87
CA PHE A 38 -8.03 3.21 2.88
C PHE A 38 -7.60 1.75 2.62
N ILE A 39 -8.52 0.87 2.24
CA ILE A 39 -8.19 -0.51 1.87
C ILE A 39 -7.28 -0.55 0.64
N LEU A 40 -7.56 0.27 -0.38
CA LEU A 40 -6.68 0.37 -1.55
C LEU A 40 -5.29 0.88 -1.18
N ILE A 41 -5.17 1.89 -0.31
CA ILE A 41 -3.89 2.39 0.20
C ILE A 41 -3.09 1.26 0.86
N MET A 42 -3.72 0.44 1.71
CA MET A 42 -3.07 -0.70 2.35
C MET A 42 -2.59 -1.74 1.32
N LEU A 43 -3.40 -2.02 0.30
CA LEU A 43 -3.03 -2.96 -0.77
C LEU A 43 -1.88 -2.44 -1.64
N MET A 44 -1.85 -1.13 -1.93
CA MET A 44 -0.77 -0.48 -2.69
C MET A 44 0.53 -0.42 -1.90
N PHE A 45 0.45 -0.16 -0.58
CA PHE A 45 1.61 -0.09 0.30
C PHE A 45 2.33 -1.44 0.40
N VAL A 46 1.57 -2.56 0.47
CA VAL A 46 2.11 -3.91 0.33
C VAL A 46 2.19 -4.24 -1.16
N GLY A 47 3.28 -3.84 -1.77
CA GLY A 47 3.49 -3.89 -3.22
C GLY A 47 3.73 -5.28 -3.79
N ALA A 48 4.53 -5.33 -4.85
CA ALA A 48 4.72 -6.51 -5.69
C ALA A 48 5.56 -7.62 -5.04
N SER A 49 5.52 -8.80 -5.68
CA SER A 49 6.33 -9.97 -5.30
C SER A 49 7.84 -9.70 -5.38
N PRO A 50 8.66 -10.44 -4.63
CA PRO A 50 10.12 -10.39 -4.74
C PRO A 50 10.57 -10.65 -6.19
N GLY A 51 11.51 -9.85 -6.67
CA GLY A 51 11.99 -9.96 -8.06
C GLY A 51 11.18 -9.18 -9.10
N SER A 52 10.03 -8.62 -8.72
CA SER A 52 9.27 -7.70 -9.57
C SER A 52 9.87 -6.28 -9.55
N THR A 53 9.70 -5.54 -10.67
CA THR A 53 10.08 -4.13 -10.80
C THR A 53 9.14 -3.17 -10.08
N GLY A 54 7.97 -3.65 -9.59
CA GLY A 54 7.00 -2.84 -8.86
C GLY A 54 7.56 -2.28 -7.55
N GLY A 55 7.12 -1.07 -7.19
CA GLY A 55 7.47 -0.38 -5.94
C GLY A 55 6.78 -0.97 -4.70
N GLY A 56 6.79 -0.20 -3.62
CA GLY A 56 6.19 -0.59 -2.35
C GLY A 56 7.01 -1.60 -1.55
N ILE A 57 6.50 -1.95 -0.36
CA ILE A 57 7.11 -2.99 0.47
C ILE A 57 6.85 -4.35 -0.15
N LYS A 58 7.89 -5.12 -0.42
CA LYS A 58 7.74 -6.46 -1.02
C LYS A 58 6.96 -7.39 -0.10
N THR A 59 6.16 -8.27 -0.71
CA THR A 59 5.36 -9.25 0.04
C THR A 59 6.21 -10.16 0.95
N SER A 60 7.46 -10.48 0.53
CA SER A 60 8.41 -11.22 1.38
C SER A 60 8.84 -10.42 2.62
N THR A 61 9.06 -9.11 2.49
CA THR A 61 9.40 -8.24 3.61
C THR A 61 8.23 -8.17 4.60
N PHE A 62 7.02 -7.99 4.09
CA PHE A 62 5.80 -8.00 4.91
C PHE A 62 5.60 -9.33 5.63
N PHE A 63 5.81 -10.45 4.93
CA PHE A 63 5.75 -11.80 5.54
C PHE A 63 6.75 -11.95 6.69
N VAL A 64 8.01 -11.53 6.49
CA VAL A 64 9.05 -11.58 7.54
C VAL A 64 8.64 -10.75 8.76
N LEU A 65 8.05 -9.57 8.56
CA LEU A 65 7.56 -8.72 9.66
C LEU A 65 6.44 -9.39 10.46
N VAL A 66 5.42 -9.89 9.76
CA VAL A 66 4.29 -10.59 10.41
C VAL A 66 4.77 -11.80 11.18
N GLN A 67 5.67 -12.59 10.59
CA GLN A 67 6.24 -13.77 11.25
C GLN A 67 7.11 -13.39 12.45
N SER A 68 7.85 -12.28 12.36
CA SER A 68 8.64 -11.74 13.46
C SER A 68 7.75 -11.34 14.65
N ILE A 69 6.68 -10.57 14.40
CA ILE A 69 5.72 -10.18 15.42
C ILE A 69 5.07 -11.42 16.06
N ARG A 70 4.65 -12.37 15.21
CA ARG A 70 4.03 -13.61 15.69
C ARG A 70 4.96 -14.44 16.56
N SER A 71 6.24 -14.52 16.21
CA SER A 71 7.27 -15.21 17.01
C SER A 71 7.49 -14.55 18.37
N LEU A 72 7.54 -13.22 18.41
CA LEU A 72 7.67 -12.47 19.66
C LEU A 72 6.48 -12.72 20.59
N VAL A 73 5.26 -12.72 20.06
CA VAL A 73 4.03 -12.96 20.86
C VAL A 73 3.96 -14.40 21.34
N THR A 74 4.36 -15.36 20.49
CA THR A 74 4.21 -16.80 20.81
C THR A 74 5.43 -17.38 21.54
N LYS A 75 6.52 -16.61 21.72
CA LYS A 75 7.81 -17.07 22.30
C LYS A 75 8.38 -18.33 21.64
N LYS A 76 8.08 -18.56 20.37
CA LYS A 76 8.63 -19.65 19.56
C LYS A 76 9.76 -19.13 18.67
N ASN A 77 10.73 -20.00 18.35
CA ASN A 77 11.83 -19.67 17.47
C ASN A 77 11.33 -19.16 16.09
N PHE A 78 12.12 -18.24 15.49
CA PHE A 78 11.85 -17.71 14.15
C PHE A 78 11.97 -18.81 13.10
N GLU A 79 10.92 -19.56 12.91
CA GLU A 79 10.85 -20.62 11.90
C GLU A 79 9.76 -20.33 10.88
N ALA A 80 10.14 -20.26 9.61
CA ALA A 80 9.21 -20.29 8.50
C ALA A 80 9.50 -21.55 7.68
N PHE A 81 8.49 -22.39 7.44
CA PHE A 81 8.62 -23.62 6.66
C PHE A 81 9.77 -24.55 7.16
N ARG A 82 9.91 -24.72 8.47
CA ARG A 82 10.97 -25.53 9.13
C ARG A 82 12.40 -25.01 8.91
N ARG A 83 12.55 -23.74 8.53
CA ARG A 83 13.87 -23.09 8.42
C ARG A 83 13.91 -21.86 9.31
N SER A 84 15.02 -21.68 10.04
CA SER A 84 15.27 -20.46 10.82
C SER A 84 15.52 -19.28 9.87
N ILE A 85 14.85 -18.15 10.11
CA ILE A 85 15.10 -16.94 9.36
C ILE A 85 16.32 -16.23 9.99
N PRO A 86 17.39 -15.95 9.23
CA PRO A 86 18.55 -15.22 9.77
C PRO A 86 18.16 -13.86 10.33
N ALA A 87 18.70 -13.49 11.50
CA ALA A 87 18.43 -12.22 12.16
C ALA A 87 18.72 -10.99 11.26
N ASP A 88 19.73 -11.10 10.41
CA ASP A 88 20.09 -10.07 9.44
C ASP A 88 18.94 -9.74 8.45
N ARG A 89 18.19 -10.74 8.01
CA ARG A 89 17.02 -10.52 7.13
C ARG A 89 15.88 -9.84 7.86
N ILE A 90 15.70 -10.15 9.13
CA ILE A 90 14.68 -9.52 9.97
C ILE A 90 15.00 -8.05 10.17
N SER A 91 16.25 -7.74 10.54
CA SER A 91 16.71 -6.36 10.72
C SER A 91 16.56 -5.53 9.44
N LYS A 92 16.93 -6.08 8.28
CA LYS A 92 16.73 -5.43 6.98
C LYS A 92 15.26 -5.17 6.68
N ALA A 93 14.37 -6.11 6.99
CA ALA A 93 12.92 -5.93 6.80
C ALA A 93 12.37 -4.78 7.64
N TYR A 94 12.80 -4.65 8.90
CA TYR A 94 12.41 -3.53 9.76
C TYR A 94 12.91 -2.19 9.22
N VAL A 95 14.18 -2.10 8.83
CA VAL A 95 14.77 -0.86 8.29
C VAL A 95 14.04 -0.43 7.01
N ILE A 96 13.81 -1.35 6.08
CA ILE A 96 13.09 -1.04 4.83
C ILE A 96 11.69 -0.52 5.13
N THR A 97 10.95 -1.17 6.04
CA THR A 97 9.60 -0.75 6.38
C THR A 97 9.57 0.61 7.06
N LEU A 98 10.49 0.86 7.99
CA LEU A 98 10.58 2.13 8.69
C LEU A 98 10.91 3.28 7.73
N LEU A 99 11.87 3.08 6.82
CA LEU A 99 12.21 4.06 5.79
C LEU A 99 11.03 4.30 4.83
N SER A 100 10.30 3.26 4.45
CA SER A 100 9.13 3.38 3.58
C SER A 100 8.03 4.23 4.23
N ILE A 101 7.73 3.97 5.50
CA ILE A 101 6.76 4.77 6.28
C ILE A 101 7.23 6.22 6.38
N LEU A 102 8.51 6.44 6.69
CA LEU A 102 9.08 7.78 6.80
C LEU A 102 8.95 8.56 5.48
N VAL A 103 9.28 7.95 4.35
CA VAL A 103 9.14 8.59 3.02
C VAL A 103 7.68 8.93 2.74
N VAL A 104 6.75 8.01 2.96
CA VAL A 104 5.31 8.26 2.74
C VAL A 104 4.80 9.37 3.66
N CYS A 105 5.16 9.36 4.95
CA CYS A 105 4.75 10.39 5.90
C CYS A 105 5.30 11.76 5.53
N THR A 106 6.57 11.87 5.19
CA THR A 106 7.19 13.16 4.82
C THR A 106 6.61 13.70 3.51
N ALA A 107 6.42 12.86 2.49
CA ALA A 107 5.79 13.27 1.24
C ALA A 107 4.34 13.73 1.44
N THR A 108 3.55 12.98 2.22
CA THR A 108 2.17 13.36 2.55
C THR A 108 2.13 14.68 3.30
N PHE A 109 3.01 14.89 4.28
CA PHE A 109 3.09 16.12 5.05
C PHE A 109 3.42 17.32 4.16
N LEU A 110 4.40 17.19 3.26
CA LEU A 110 4.78 18.26 2.32
C LEU A 110 3.62 18.61 1.38
N LEU A 111 2.93 17.61 0.82
CA LEU A 111 1.79 17.83 -0.06
C LEU A 111 0.60 18.47 0.68
N CYS A 112 0.35 18.10 1.93
CA CYS A 112 -0.69 18.76 2.74
C CYS A 112 -0.41 20.25 2.95
N ILE A 113 0.85 20.68 3.00
CA ILE A 113 1.22 22.10 3.09
C ILE A 113 1.03 22.81 1.75
N LEU A 114 1.42 22.15 0.65
CA LEU A 114 1.37 22.74 -0.69
C LEU A 114 -0.06 22.82 -1.25
N GLU A 115 -0.91 21.85 -0.92
CA GLU A 115 -2.26 21.72 -1.45
C GLU A 115 -3.33 21.67 -0.32
N PRO A 116 -3.57 22.79 0.37
CA PRO A 116 -4.47 22.83 1.53
C PRO A 116 -5.95 22.61 1.20
N GLY A 117 -6.32 22.63 -0.09
CA GLY A 117 -7.70 22.41 -0.55
C GLY A 117 -8.11 20.95 -0.72
N LEU A 118 -7.17 20.00 -0.60
CA LEU A 118 -7.42 18.58 -0.83
C LEU A 118 -7.68 17.83 0.47
N ASN A 119 -8.47 16.75 0.38
CA ASN A 119 -8.70 15.86 1.53
C ASN A 119 -7.43 15.06 1.84
N PHE A 120 -7.11 14.94 3.12
CA PHE A 120 -5.94 14.17 3.58
C PHE A 120 -5.86 12.75 2.99
N ILE A 121 -7.01 12.04 2.89
CA ILE A 121 -7.02 10.67 2.37
C ILE A 121 -6.71 10.60 0.87
N GLN A 122 -7.06 11.64 0.12
CA GLN A 122 -6.74 11.75 -1.30
C GLN A 122 -5.24 11.99 -1.50
N ILE A 123 -4.65 12.89 -0.71
CA ILE A 123 -3.21 13.15 -0.73
C ILE A 123 -2.44 11.88 -0.36
N LEU A 124 -2.84 11.20 0.70
CA LEU A 124 -2.22 9.95 1.13
C LEU A 124 -2.32 8.86 0.04
N PHE A 125 -3.47 8.78 -0.64
CA PHE A 125 -3.68 7.84 -1.75
C PHE A 125 -2.70 8.09 -2.90
N GLU A 126 -2.55 9.35 -3.35
CA GLU A 126 -1.61 9.72 -4.42
C GLU A 126 -0.16 9.40 -4.05
N VAL A 127 0.25 9.77 -2.82
CA VAL A 127 1.61 9.48 -2.33
C VAL A 127 1.89 7.98 -2.30
N VAL A 128 0.96 7.18 -1.80
CA VAL A 128 1.16 5.73 -1.72
C VAL A 128 1.09 5.09 -3.11
N SER A 129 0.23 5.60 -4.00
CA SER A 129 0.18 5.17 -5.40
C SER A 129 1.51 5.44 -6.13
N ALA A 130 2.09 6.63 -5.92
CA ALA A 130 3.40 6.97 -6.47
C ALA A 130 4.51 6.11 -5.86
N PHE A 131 4.53 5.95 -4.52
CA PHE A 131 5.50 5.11 -3.82
C PHE A 131 5.43 3.64 -4.25
N GLY A 132 4.22 3.11 -4.41
CA GLY A 132 3.98 1.74 -4.87
C GLY A 132 4.18 1.53 -6.36
N THR A 133 4.44 2.61 -7.14
CA THR A 133 4.49 2.59 -8.63
C THR A 133 3.23 1.99 -9.23
N VAL A 134 2.06 2.31 -8.65
CA VAL A 134 0.77 1.76 -9.08
C VAL A 134 0.17 2.57 -10.23
N GLY A 135 0.21 3.90 -10.13
CA GLY A 135 -0.32 4.80 -11.17
C GLY A 135 -1.83 5.04 -11.08
N LEU A 136 -2.48 4.67 -9.98
CA LEU A 136 -3.88 5.03 -9.74
C LEU A 136 -3.96 6.45 -9.16
N SER A 137 -4.90 7.25 -9.66
CA SER A 137 -5.17 8.62 -9.16
C SER A 137 -6.64 8.78 -8.76
N THR A 138 -6.88 9.61 -7.77
CA THR A 138 -8.22 10.04 -7.35
C THR A 138 -8.79 11.17 -8.23
N GLY A 139 -8.03 11.57 -9.28
CA GLY A 139 -8.39 12.66 -10.19
C GLY A 139 -7.90 14.04 -9.73
N ILE A 140 -6.94 14.06 -8.81
CA ILE A 140 -6.29 15.30 -8.35
C ILE A 140 -5.17 15.69 -9.31
N THR A 141 -4.47 14.71 -9.87
CA THR A 141 -3.41 14.93 -10.86
C THR A 141 -4.08 15.14 -12.22
N PRO A 142 -3.95 16.29 -12.89
CA PRO A 142 -4.42 16.46 -14.26
C PRO A 142 -3.66 15.51 -15.20
N ASP A 143 -4.38 14.94 -16.15
CA ASP A 143 -3.83 14.06 -17.22
C ASP A 143 -2.81 14.78 -18.07
#